data_1486720bbc8b216bf985fa8c2d4b4f3b
#
_entry.id   1486720bbc8b216bf985fa8c2d4b4f3b
#
_cell.length_a   1.000
_cell.length_b   1.000
_cell.length_c   1.000
_cell.angle_alpha   90.00
_cell.angle_beta   90.00
_cell.angle_gamma   90.00
#
_symmetry.space_group_name_H-M   'P 1'
#
loop_
_entity.id
_entity.type
_entity.pdbx_description
1 polymer ?
#
loop_
_entity_poly.entity_id
_entity_poly.type
_entity_poly.pdbx_seq_one_letter_code
_entity_poly.pdbx_strand_id
1 'polypeptide(L)'
;MKPAKTKFSDAPDGSIHQYDQILKYFNDRPADQTKPRGNRITFVTTGIIGFDGGQTTMLHLGTLLANAGYDVYYLSYVPQSQDEMIQNAEFNYPGYKGTCLPMGELESHRSDIWVATLWESVYVIKNKPGYKMYFVQDYEPYFYPYGDRYQMARRTYSLGLHMVSLGPWCAHMITTHCKTNSPIDIINFPVDVARYPFKERDPKPYQDKKQIKLAVYTKWSSPRRAPVTIQIVLENCRHLLRAKGIDLKILTLVRSQQTL
;
A
#
# COMPACT_ATOMS: atom_id res chain seq x y z
N MET A 1 10.08 -21.28 31.51
CA MET A 1 8.89 -21.85 30.87
C MET A 1 8.94 -21.51 29.38
N LYS A 2 9.10 -22.48 28.48
CA LYS A 2 8.99 -22.25 27.05
C LYS A 2 7.52 -21.94 26.73
N PRO A 3 7.20 -20.89 25.94
CA PRO A 3 5.82 -20.64 25.55
C PRO A 3 5.27 -21.85 24.80
N ALA A 4 4.05 -22.23 25.14
CA ALA A 4 3.35 -23.32 24.46
C ALA A 4 3.28 -22.97 22.96
N LYS A 5 3.73 -23.88 22.10
CA LYS A 5 3.51 -23.77 20.66
C LYS A 5 2.00 -23.88 20.43
N THR A 6 1.35 -22.75 20.21
CA THR A 6 -0.03 -22.74 19.73
C THR A 6 -0.02 -23.43 18.36
N LYS A 7 -0.66 -24.58 18.26
CA LYS A 7 -0.88 -25.29 17.00
C LYS A 7 -1.91 -24.50 16.18
N PHE A 8 -1.49 -23.52 15.42
CA PHE A 8 -2.29 -22.91 14.36
C PHE A 8 -2.01 -23.58 13.00
N SER A 9 -1.59 -24.87 13.04
CA SER A 9 -1.13 -25.62 11.86
C SER A 9 -2.23 -26.00 10.86
N ASP A 10 -3.48 -25.70 11.13
CA ASP A 10 -4.61 -26.22 10.34
C ASP A 10 -5.33 -25.16 9.49
N ALA A 11 -4.74 -23.97 9.31
CA ALA A 11 -5.30 -23.00 8.39
C ALA A 11 -4.92 -23.35 6.94
N PRO A 12 -5.92 -23.53 6.07
CA PRO A 12 -5.72 -24.15 4.76
C PRO A 12 -4.98 -23.25 3.73
N ASP A 13 -4.66 -22.01 4.04
CA ASP A 13 -4.22 -21.02 3.05
C ASP A 13 -2.86 -20.36 3.33
N GLY A 14 -2.06 -20.89 4.25
CA GLY A 14 -0.75 -20.30 4.61
C GLY A 14 -0.81 -18.87 5.19
N SER A 15 -2.01 -18.31 5.34
CA SER A 15 -2.21 -16.93 5.83
C SER A 15 -1.76 -16.75 7.28
N ILE A 16 -1.65 -17.82 8.05
CA ILE A 16 -1.17 -17.80 9.43
C ILE A 16 0.32 -17.48 9.52
N HIS A 17 1.14 -17.84 8.54
CA HIS A 17 2.56 -17.47 8.59
C HIS A 17 2.77 -15.95 8.53
N GLN A 18 1.91 -15.23 7.83
CA GLN A 18 1.90 -13.76 7.90
C GLN A 18 1.49 -13.26 9.29
N TYR A 19 0.54 -13.94 9.94
CA TYR A 19 0.11 -13.60 11.30
C TYR A 19 1.16 -13.88 12.37
N ASP A 20 1.94 -14.94 12.26
CA ASP A 20 3.00 -15.25 13.21
C ASP A 20 4.00 -14.09 13.34
N GLN A 21 4.30 -13.42 12.23
CA GLN A 21 5.15 -12.22 12.21
C GLN A 21 4.48 -11.07 12.98
N ILE A 22 3.17 -10.87 12.78
CA ILE A 22 2.41 -9.80 13.43
C ILE A 22 2.19 -10.12 14.90
N LEU A 23 1.79 -11.36 15.23
CA LEU A 23 1.53 -11.79 16.59
C LEU A 23 2.75 -11.66 17.50
N LYS A 24 3.96 -11.82 16.96
CA LYS A 24 5.21 -11.57 17.69
C LYS A 24 5.27 -10.14 18.24
N TYR A 25 4.74 -9.17 17.49
CA TYR A 25 4.76 -7.75 17.82
C TYR A 25 3.40 -7.23 18.31
N PHE A 26 2.35 -8.05 18.26
CA PHE A 26 1.01 -7.62 18.59
C PHE A 26 0.87 -7.31 20.08
N ASN A 27 0.61 -6.07 20.39
CA ASN A 27 0.08 -5.62 21.66
C ASN A 27 -0.76 -4.36 21.43
N ASP A 28 -1.68 -4.07 22.33
CA ASP A 28 -2.65 -2.97 22.22
C ASP A 28 -2.18 -1.66 22.85
N ARG A 29 -0.92 -1.58 23.27
CA ARG A 29 -0.37 -0.36 23.85
C ARG A 29 -0.06 0.64 22.75
N PRO A 30 -0.38 1.93 22.93
CA PRO A 30 0.05 2.98 22.03
C PRO A 30 1.57 3.01 21.85
N ALA A 31 2.02 3.52 20.72
CA ALA A 31 3.44 3.72 20.46
C ALA A 31 4.00 4.79 21.42
N ASP A 32 5.18 4.52 21.95
CA ASP A 32 5.92 5.50 22.74
C ASP A 32 6.65 6.44 21.76
N GLN A 33 6.16 7.68 21.62
CA GLN A 33 6.67 8.67 20.69
C GLN A 33 7.80 9.48 21.30
N THR A 34 8.94 9.53 20.60
CA THR A 34 10.07 10.40 20.95
C THR A 34 10.34 11.37 19.79
N LYS A 35 10.77 12.59 20.11
CA LYS A 35 11.17 13.54 19.05
C LYS A 35 12.34 12.97 18.24
N PRO A 36 12.35 13.15 16.90
CA PRO A 36 13.51 12.77 16.09
C PRO A 36 14.76 13.53 16.55
N ARG A 37 15.90 12.84 16.61
CA ARG A 37 17.19 13.42 17.02
C ARG A 37 18.21 13.45 15.88
N GLY A 38 17.88 12.86 14.74
CA GLY A 38 18.71 12.78 13.56
C GLY A 38 17.86 12.75 12.30
N ASN A 39 18.50 12.41 11.18
CA ASN A 39 17.91 12.45 9.84
C ASN A 39 17.74 11.06 9.19
N ARG A 40 17.93 9.98 9.97
CA ARG A 40 17.75 8.62 9.44
C ARG A 40 16.29 8.24 9.42
N ILE A 41 15.78 7.95 8.23
CA ILE A 41 14.38 7.54 7.98
C ILE A 41 14.35 6.11 7.45
N THR A 42 13.55 5.25 8.06
CA THR A 42 13.38 3.87 7.62
C THR A 42 11.92 3.57 7.30
N PHE A 43 11.63 3.31 6.04
CA PHE A 43 10.34 2.75 5.59
C PHE A 43 10.35 1.25 5.84
N VAL A 44 9.35 0.76 6.59
CA VAL A 44 9.19 -0.67 6.89
C VAL A 44 8.08 -1.26 6.05
N THR A 45 8.42 -2.23 5.20
CA THR A 45 7.57 -2.73 4.12
C THR A 45 7.50 -4.26 4.07
N THR A 46 6.49 -4.80 3.39
CA THR A 46 6.30 -6.25 3.13
C THR A 46 7.27 -6.79 2.06
N GLY A 47 8.50 -6.34 2.03
CA GLY A 47 9.39 -6.53 0.89
C GLY A 47 9.06 -5.54 -0.23
N ILE A 48 9.82 -5.61 -1.33
CA ILE A 48 9.59 -4.80 -2.53
C ILE A 48 9.31 -5.75 -3.69
N ILE A 49 8.12 -5.62 -4.28
CA ILE A 49 7.66 -6.43 -5.42
C ILE A 49 7.48 -5.56 -6.67
N GLY A 50 7.77 -6.12 -7.83
CA GLY A 50 7.56 -5.42 -9.09
C GLY A 50 6.09 -5.10 -9.38
N PHE A 51 5.83 -4.02 -10.12
CA PHE A 51 4.50 -3.54 -10.53
C PHE A 51 3.57 -3.14 -9.36
N ASP A 52 4.11 -2.70 -8.24
CA ASP A 52 3.30 -2.25 -7.09
C ASP A 52 3.28 -0.72 -7.00
N GLY A 53 2.07 -0.15 -7.15
CA GLY A 53 1.88 1.31 -7.13
C GLY A 53 2.15 1.94 -5.77
N GLY A 54 1.80 1.25 -4.69
CA GLY A 54 2.05 1.72 -3.33
C GLY A 54 3.54 1.81 -3.02
N GLN A 55 4.28 0.80 -3.45
CA GLN A 55 5.73 0.78 -3.28
C GLN A 55 6.44 1.78 -4.21
N THR A 56 5.94 1.97 -5.44
CA THR A 56 6.43 3.04 -6.33
C THR A 56 6.28 4.41 -5.67
N THR A 57 5.14 4.68 -5.03
CA THR A 57 4.89 5.93 -4.32
C THR A 57 5.82 6.09 -3.11
N MET A 58 6.04 5.02 -2.34
CA MET A 58 6.99 4.98 -1.23
C MET A 58 8.41 5.29 -1.69
N LEU A 59 8.88 4.63 -2.76
CA LEU A 59 10.22 4.85 -3.33
C LEU A 59 10.40 6.28 -3.85
N HIS A 60 9.36 6.85 -4.47
CA HIS A 60 9.36 8.25 -4.91
C HIS A 60 9.49 9.20 -3.72
N LEU A 61 8.67 9.04 -2.67
CA LEU A 61 8.76 9.84 -1.45
C LEU A 61 10.14 9.71 -0.79
N GLY A 62 10.64 8.48 -0.63
CA GLY A 62 11.95 8.24 -0.05
C GLY A 62 13.09 8.87 -0.87
N THR A 63 12.97 8.88 -2.20
CA THR A 63 13.94 9.54 -3.09
C THR A 63 13.93 11.07 -2.91
N LEU A 64 12.74 11.68 -2.75
CA LEU A 64 12.63 13.10 -2.46
C LEU A 64 13.26 13.46 -1.10
N LEU A 65 13.04 12.63 -0.09
CA LEU A 65 13.65 12.80 1.24
C LEU A 65 15.18 12.63 1.17
N ALA A 66 15.68 11.64 0.44
CA ALA A 66 17.11 11.46 0.24
C ALA A 66 17.76 12.67 -0.48
N ASN A 67 17.06 13.26 -1.47
CA ASN A 67 17.50 14.48 -2.12
C ASN A 67 17.48 15.71 -1.18
N ALA A 68 16.62 15.69 -0.15
CA ALA A 68 16.57 16.71 0.89
C ALA A 68 17.60 16.47 2.03
N GLY A 69 18.49 15.47 1.91
CA GLY A 69 19.57 15.21 2.85
C GLY A 69 19.24 14.21 3.97
N TYR A 70 18.14 13.49 3.87
CA TYR A 70 17.83 12.41 4.79
C TYR A 70 18.57 11.11 4.40
N ASP A 71 18.96 10.33 5.42
CA ASP A 71 19.55 8.99 5.27
C ASP A 71 18.40 7.97 5.22
N VAL A 72 18.05 7.51 4.00
CA VAL A 72 16.81 6.76 3.73
C VAL A 72 17.07 5.27 3.59
N TYR A 73 16.25 4.46 4.27
CA TYR A 73 16.27 3.00 4.23
C TYR A 73 14.89 2.43 3.92
N TYR A 74 14.88 1.26 3.23
CA TYR A 74 13.70 0.44 2.97
C TYR A 74 13.95 -0.93 3.59
N LEU A 75 13.29 -1.22 4.71
CA LEU A 75 13.52 -2.43 5.50
C LEU A 75 12.34 -3.39 5.35
N SER A 76 12.62 -4.60 4.89
CA SER A 76 11.62 -5.65 4.81
C SER A 76 11.35 -6.27 6.18
N TYR A 77 10.08 -6.48 6.54
CA TYR A 77 9.71 -7.30 7.70
C TYR A 77 9.30 -8.74 7.31
N VAL A 78 9.41 -9.08 6.03
CA VAL A 78 9.22 -10.44 5.51
C VAL A 78 10.48 -10.95 4.83
N PRO A 79 10.68 -12.27 4.70
CA PRO A 79 11.83 -12.82 4.01
C PRO A 79 11.91 -12.36 2.55
N GLN A 80 12.98 -11.67 2.20
CA GLN A 80 13.35 -11.28 0.85
C GLN A 80 14.84 -10.96 0.83
N SER A 81 15.55 -11.32 -0.24
CA SER A 81 16.95 -10.96 -0.38
C SER A 81 17.12 -9.48 -0.71
N GLN A 82 18.25 -8.90 -0.32
CA GLN A 82 18.56 -7.51 -0.63
C GLN A 82 18.61 -7.26 -2.14
N ASP A 83 19.22 -8.19 -2.90
CA ASP A 83 19.33 -8.08 -4.36
C ASP A 83 17.96 -8.06 -5.04
N GLU A 84 17.03 -8.90 -4.60
CA GLU A 84 15.66 -8.90 -5.12
C GLU A 84 14.93 -7.60 -4.79
N MET A 85 15.11 -7.06 -3.57
CA MET A 85 14.55 -5.76 -3.20
C MET A 85 15.08 -4.66 -4.10
N ILE A 86 16.39 -4.62 -4.36
CA ILE A 86 17.05 -3.63 -5.22
C ILE A 86 16.53 -3.73 -6.65
N GLN A 87 16.46 -4.93 -7.23
CA GLN A 87 15.96 -5.14 -8.59
C GLN A 87 14.52 -4.66 -8.74
N ASN A 88 13.66 -5.01 -7.78
CA ASN A 88 12.26 -4.61 -7.80
C ASN A 88 12.07 -3.11 -7.54
N ALA A 89 12.91 -2.50 -6.70
CA ALA A 89 12.90 -1.06 -6.44
C ALA A 89 13.27 -0.27 -7.70
N GLU A 90 14.36 -0.68 -8.37
CA GLU A 90 14.80 -0.07 -9.63
C GLU A 90 13.77 -0.24 -10.74
N PHE A 91 13.10 -1.40 -10.80
CA PHE A 91 12.01 -1.63 -11.73
C PHE A 91 10.81 -0.70 -11.48
N ASN A 92 10.39 -0.53 -10.21
CA ASN A 92 9.24 0.29 -9.84
C ASN A 92 9.51 1.80 -10.01
N TYR A 93 10.72 2.23 -9.63
CA TYR A 93 11.12 3.64 -9.69
C TYR A 93 12.61 3.74 -10.07
N PRO A 94 12.92 3.78 -11.38
CA PRO A 94 14.30 3.86 -11.87
C PRO A 94 15.04 5.06 -11.28
N GLY A 95 16.26 4.83 -10.78
CA GLY A 95 17.06 5.84 -10.12
C GLY A 95 16.58 6.21 -8.71
N TYR A 96 15.84 5.35 -8.04
CA TYR A 96 15.45 5.54 -6.64
C TYR A 96 16.70 5.75 -5.76
N LYS A 97 16.52 6.44 -4.63
CA LYS A 97 17.57 6.65 -3.64
C LYS A 97 17.18 6.03 -2.31
N GLY A 98 18.18 5.55 -1.59
CA GLY A 98 18.03 4.88 -0.29
C GLY A 98 18.57 3.47 -0.34
N THR A 99 18.72 2.85 0.83
CA THR A 99 19.31 1.52 1.01
C THR A 99 18.25 0.49 1.33
N CYS A 100 18.18 -0.58 0.54
CA CYS A 100 17.31 -1.74 0.84
C CYS A 100 17.97 -2.62 1.90
N LEU A 101 17.19 -3.03 2.90
CA LEU A 101 17.62 -3.91 3.99
C LEU A 101 16.70 -5.13 4.09
N PRO A 102 17.27 -6.35 4.10
CA PRO A 102 16.49 -7.57 4.28
C PRO A 102 15.98 -7.72 5.72
N MET A 103 15.02 -8.62 5.94
CA MET A 103 14.39 -8.86 7.24
C MET A 103 15.38 -9.19 8.35
N GLY A 104 16.53 -9.77 8.03
CA GLY A 104 17.59 -10.10 9.00
C GLY A 104 18.11 -8.87 9.77
N GLU A 105 18.01 -7.68 9.19
CA GLU A 105 18.43 -6.43 9.81
C GLU A 105 17.36 -5.79 10.73
N LEU A 106 16.16 -6.36 10.80
CA LEU A 106 15.03 -5.73 11.50
C LEU A 106 15.29 -5.47 12.98
N GLU A 107 16.02 -6.33 13.67
CA GLU A 107 16.29 -6.19 15.10
C GLU A 107 17.56 -5.36 15.40
N SER A 108 18.55 -5.42 14.50
CA SER A 108 19.83 -4.71 14.64
C SER A 108 19.76 -3.25 14.18
N HIS A 109 18.95 -2.97 13.15
CA HIS A 109 18.83 -1.64 12.55
C HIS A 109 18.29 -0.60 13.52
N ARG A 110 18.83 0.61 13.44
CA ARG A 110 18.40 1.77 14.25
C ARG A 110 18.01 2.91 13.32
N SER A 111 16.93 3.61 13.69
CA SER A 111 16.41 4.74 12.91
C SER A 111 15.94 5.84 13.86
N ASP A 112 16.06 7.08 13.43
CA ASP A 112 15.49 8.24 14.13
C ASP A 112 14.00 8.35 13.87
N ILE A 113 13.60 8.01 12.63
CA ILE A 113 12.22 8.06 12.17
C ILE A 113 11.87 6.72 11.49
N TRP A 114 10.89 6.04 12.05
CA TRP A 114 10.33 4.81 11.50
C TRP A 114 9.03 5.12 10.77
N VAL A 115 8.87 4.64 9.54
CA VAL A 115 7.68 4.85 8.73
C VAL A 115 7.04 3.51 8.39
N ALA A 116 5.89 3.23 8.98
CA ALA A 116 5.05 2.12 8.56
C ALA A 116 4.45 2.42 7.18
N THR A 117 4.36 1.41 6.32
CA THR A 117 3.80 1.55 4.97
C THR A 117 2.58 0.67 4.72
N LEU A 118 2.26 -0.18 5.69
CA LEU A 118 1.09 -1.06 5.74
C LEU A 118 0.71 -1.28 7.20
N TRP A 119 -0.56 -1.57 7.49
CA TRP A 119 -1.05 -1.75 8.87
C TRP A 119 -0.22 -2.76 9.69
N GLU A 120 0.25 -3.84 9.07
CA GLU A 120 1.10 -4.84 9.72
C GLU A 120 2.41 -4.23 10.22
N SER A 121 3.04 -3.39 9.39
CA SER A 121 4.30 -2.74 9.75
C SER A 121 4.15 -1.74 10.91
N VAL A 122 2.93 -1.25 11.19
CA VAL A 122 2.65 -0.45 12.40
C VAL A 122 2.96 -1.26 13.67
N TYR A 123 2.51 -2.51 13.72
CA TYR A 123 2.80 -3.39 14.86
C TYR A 123 4.29 -3.68 15.00
N VAL A 124 4.98 -3.84 13.88
CA VAL A 124 6.42 -4.11 13.85
C VAL A 124 7.23 -2.95 14.44
N ILE A 125 6.86 -1.70 14.13
CA ILE A 125 7.67 -0.53 14.49
C ILE A 125 7.23 0.16 15.78
N LYS A 126 6.00 -0.01 16.25
CA LYS A 126 5.44 0.80 17.33
C LYS A 126 6.24 0.77 18.65
N ASN A 127 6.97 -0.33 18.91
CA ASN A 127 7.78 -0.50 20.10
C ASN A 127 9.28 -0.20 19.87
N LYS A 128 9.69 0.15 18.65
CA LYS A 128 11.09 0.46 18.36
C LYS A 128 11.43 1.86 18.89
N PRO A 129 12.66 2.10 19.38
CA PRO A 129 13.07 3.45 19.78
C PRO A 129 13.11 4.38 18.56
N GLY A 130 12.68 5.64 18.73
CA GLY A 130 12.63 6.67 17.69
C GLY A 130 11.23 7.23 17.45
N TYR A 131 11.09 8.17 16.52
CA TYR A 131 9.80 8.72 16.11
C TYR A 131 9.07 7.78 15.14
N LYS A 132 7.78 7.57 15.30
CA LYS A 132 7.01 6.63 14.48
C LYS A 132 5.97 7.35 13.67
N MET A 133 5.99 7.09 12.38
CA MET A 133 5.05 7.60 11.40
C MET A 133 4.33 6.46 10.69
N TYR A 134 3.18 6.75 10.13
CA TYR A 134 2.44 5.83 9.27
C TYR A 134 2.10 6.53 7.96
N PHE A 135 2.70 6.10 6.88
CA PHE A 135 2.39 6.55 5.53
C PHE A 135 1.15 5.83 5.02
N VAL A 136 0.00 6.48 5.14
CA VAL A 136 -1.31 5.92 4.83
C VAL A 136 -1.67 6.17 3.38
N GLN A 137 -1.68 5.12 2.58
CA GLN A 137 -1.98 5.19 1.14
C GLN A 137 -3.40 4.75 0.79
N ASP A 138 -4.09 4.05 1.69
CA ASP A 138 -5.47 3.59 1.52
C ASP A 138 -6.12 3.46 2.92
N TYR A 139 -7.43 3.32 2.99
CA TYR A 139 -8.11 2.89 4.22
C TYR A 139 -8.06 1.36 4.28
N GLU A 140 -6.99 0.83 4.87
CA GLU A 140 -6.58 -0.57 4.77
C GLU A 140 -7.54 -1.59 5.40
N PRO A 141 -8.43 -1.25 6.37
CA PRO A 141 -9.50 -2.16 6.78
C PRO A 141 -10.33 -2.68 5.60
N TYR A 142 -10.51 -1.88 4.55
CA TYR A 142 -11.26 -2.30 3.36
C TYR A 142 -10.54 -3.32 2.48
N PHE A 143 -9.30 -3.70 2.81
CA PHE A 143 -8.64 -4.82 2.13
C PHE A 143 -9.25 -6.17 2.49
N TYR A 144 -10.00 -6.24 3.60
CA TYR A 144 -10.50 -7.46 4.21
C TYR A 144 -12.02 -7.39 4.40
N PRO A 145 -12.72 -8.55 4.39
CA PRO A 145 -14.05 -8.66 4.94
C PRO A 145 -14.07 -8.24 6.41
N TYR A 146 -15.24 -7.86 6.92
CA TYR A 146 -15.38 -7.54 8.33
C TYR A 146 -15.05 -8.76 9.20
N GLY A 147 -13.99 -8.66 9.98
CA GLY A 147 -13.45 -9.73 10.80
C GLY A 147 -12.17 -9.30 11.53
N ASP A 148 -11.35 -10.25 11.93
CA ASP A 148 -10.11 -10.03 12.69
C ASP A 148 -9.12 -9.10 11.97
N ARG A 149 -8.81 -9.38 10.70
CA ARG A 149 -7.90 -8.53 9.90
C ARG A 149 -8.41 -7.11 9.73
N TYR A 150 -9.71 -6.96 9.47
CA TYR A 150 -10.35 -5.66 9.40
C TYR A 150 -10.15 -4.88 10.71
N GLN A 151 -10.39 -5.55 11.85
CA GLN A 151 -10.27 -4.92 13.16
C GLN A 151 -8.81 -4.60 13.52
N MET A 152 -7.88 -5.49 13.21
CA MET A 152 -6.45 -5.27 13.44
C MET A 152 -5.94 -4.09 12.60
N ALA A 153 -6.28 -4.03 11.31
CA ALA A 153 -5.93 -2.91 10.45
C ALA A 153 -6.55 -1.59 10.95
N ARG A 154 -7.83 -1.61 11.32
CA ARG A 154 -8.52 -0.43 11.87
C ARG A 154 -7.88 0.06 13.17
N ARG A 155 -7.46 -0.85 14.04
CA ARG A 155 -6.83 -0.53 15.32
C ARG A 155 -5.52 0.24 15.17
N THR A 156 -4.77 0.01 14.08
CA THR A 156 -3.47 0.68 13.86
C THR A 156 -3.57 2.20 13.84
N TYR A 157 -4.68 2.76 13.38
CA TYR A 157 -4.89 4.20 13.34
C TYR A 157 -5.06 4.84 14.73
N SER A 158 -5.24 4.03 15.78
CA SER A 158 -5.37 4.49 17.18
C SER A 158 -4.15 4.15 18.05
N LEU A 159 -3.05 3.68 17.45
CA LEU A 159 -1.85 3.26 18.18
C LEU A 159 -0.82 4.40 18.39
N GLY A 160 -1.19 5.65 18.13
CA GLY A 160 -0.37 6.81 18.47
C GLY A 160 0.74 7.16 17.49
N LEU A 161 0.76 6.58 16.28
CA LEU A 161 1.70 6.97 15.24
C LEU A 161 1.26 8.28 14.59
N HIS A 162 2.22 9.11 14.17
CA HIS A 162 1.95 10.28 13.36
C HIS A 162 1.63 9.83 11.93
N MET A 163 0.40 10.03 11.49
CA MET A 163 -0.06 9.60 10.16
C MET A 163 0.20 10.65 9.11
N VAL A 164 0.69 10.22 7.95
CA VAL A 164 0.78 11.02 6.73
C VAL A 164 -0.15 10.38 5.70
N SER A 165 -1.28 11.03 5.47
CA SER A 165 -2.33 10.54 4.58
C SER A 165 -2.09 10.98 3.15
N LEU A 166 -2.10 10.03 2.23
CA LEU A 166 -2.04 10.29 0.79
C LEU A 166 -3.42 10.71 0.29
N GLY A 167 -3.63 12.02 0.27
CA GLY A 167 -4.90 12.65 -0.06
C GLY A 167 -5.90 12.74 1.10
N PRO A 168 -6.93 13.57 0.96
CA PRO A 168 -7.88 13.87 2.02
C PRO A 168 -8.86 12.73 2.33
N TRP A 169 -9.09 11.81 1.38
CA TRP A 169 -10.06 10.73 1.55
C TRP A 169 -9.65 9.77 2.68
N CYS A 170 -8.38 9.32 2.70
CA CYS A 170 -7.89 8.42 3.75
C CYS A 170 -7.98 9.10 5.13
N ALA A 171 -7.57 10.37 5.23
CA ALA A 171 -7.68 11.13 6.48
C ALA A 171 -9.15 11.23 6.95
N HIS A 172 -10.08 11.51 6.04
CA HIS A 172 -11.52 11.55 6.33
C HIS A 172 -12.03 10.18 6.83
N MET A 173 -11.67 9.09 6.17
CA MET A 173 -12.06 7.74 6.58
C MET A 173 -11.54 7.41 7.98
N ILE A 174 -10.30 7.76 8.28
CA ILE A 174 -9.71 7.52 9.60
C ILE A 174 -10.43 8.35 10.67
N THR A 175 -10.59 9.65 10.47
CA THR A 175 -11.23 10.53 11.46
C THR A 175 -12.69 10.21 11.70
N THR A 176 -13.40 9.72 10.68
CA THR A 176 -14.82 9.37 10.77
C THR A 176 -15.05 8.00 11.40
N HIS A 177 -14.21 7.01 11.06
CA HIS A 177 -14.47 5.61 11.42
C HIS A 177 -13.56 5.08 12.53
N CYS A 178 -12.48 5.79 12.87
CA CYS A 178 -11.54 5.37 13.91
C CYS A 178 -11.50 6.39 15.03
N LYS A 179 -11.56 5.92 16.27
CA LYS A 179 -11.31 6.78 17.44
C LYS A 179 -9.81 6.97 17.57
N THR A 180 -9.29 8.09 17.09
CA THR A 180 -7.86 8.39 17.14
C THR A 180 -7.60 9.81 17.63
N ASN A 181 -6.54 9.97 18.43
CA ASN A 181 -5.95 11.25 18.81
C ASN A 181 -4.58 11.46 18.14
N SER A 182 -4.19 10.56 17.25
CA SER A 182 -2.93 10.67 16.50
C SER A 182 -3.00 11.85 15.52
N PRO A 183 -1.92 12.62 15.35
CA PRO A 183 -1.85 13.66 14.34
C PRO A 183 -1.94 13.05 12.94
N ILE A 184 -2.62 13.74 12.04
CA ILE A 184 -2.76 13.34 10.63
C ILE A 184 -2.44 14.53 9.75
N ASP A 185 -1.34 14.45 9.01
CA ASP A 185 -1.01 15.36 7.95
C ASP A 185 -1.49 14.81 6.61
N ILE A 186 -1.88 15.71 5.71
CA ILE A 186 -2.36 15.34 4.38
C ILE A 186 -1.36 15.81 3.34
N ILE A 187 -0.89 14.89 2.50
CA ILE A 187 -0.07 15.21 1.33
C ILE A 187 -0.83 14.84 0.05
N ASN A 188 -0.58 15.56 -1.01
CA ASN A 188 -1.18 15.25 -2.31
C ASN A 188 -0.51 14.02 -2.93
N PHE A 189 -1.29 13.31 -3.77
CA PHE A 189 -0.73 12.23 -4.57
C PHE A 189 0.32 12.79 -5.54
N PRO A 190 1.54 12.24 -5.56
CA PRO A 190 2.59 12.71 -6.47
C PRO A 190 2.22 12.33 -7.90
N VAL A 191 1.99 13.34 -8.74
CA VAL A 191 1.77 13.16 -10.17
C VAL A 191 2.96 13.70 -10.93
N ASP A 192 3.60 12.88 -11.74
CA ASP A 192 4.62 13.30 -12.67
C ASP A 192 3.96 13.96 -13.89
N VAL A 193 3.82 15.29 -13.84
CA VAL A 193 3.17 16.07 -14.90
C VAL A 193 3.97 16.10 -16.19
N ALA A 194 5.27 15.84 -16.15
CA ALA A 194 6.11 15.73 -17.34
C ALA A 194 5.82 14.42 -18.09
N ARG A 195 5.66 13.33 -17.34
CA ARG A 195 5.32 12.01 -17.88
C ARG A 195 3.84 11.91 -18.26
N TYR A 196 2.94 12.57 -17.51
CA TYR A 196 1.49 12.57 -17.73
C TYR A 196 0.97 14.01 -17.92
N PRO A 197 1.36 14.68 -19.02
CA PRO A 197 0.93 16.04 -19.29
C PRO A 197 -0.58 16.09 -19.51
N PHE A 198 -1.21 17.19 -19.09
CA PHE A 198 -2.59 17.46 -19.45
C PHE A 198 -2.71 17.58 -20.97
N LYS A 199 -3.65 16.84 -21.55
CA LYS A 199 -4.04 16.95 -22.96
C LYS A 199 -5.52 17.23 -23.02
N GLU A 200 -5.89 18.33 -23.64
CA GLU A 200 -7.29 18.62 -23.89
C GLU A 200 -7.92 17.53 -24.76
N ARG A 201 -9.09 17.07 -24.36
CA ARG A 201 -9.82 16.03 -25.08
C ARG A 201 -10.74 16.68 -26.09
N ASP A 202 -10.56 16.40 -27.37
CA ASP A 202 -11.55 16.67 -28.40
C ASP A 202 -12.58 15.52 -28.43
N PRO A 203 -13.87 15.77 -28.09
CA PRO A 203 -14.92 14.76 -28.18
C PRO A 203 -15.40 14.49 -29.60
N LYS A 204 -15.16 15.40 -30.57
CA LYS A 204 -15.65 15.29 -31.95
C LYS A 204 -15.33 13.94 -32.64
N PRO A 205 -14.10 13.37 -32.50
CA PRO A 205 -13.79 12.08 -33.09
C PRO A 205 -14.62 10.90 -32.58
N TYR A 206 -15.41 11.11 -31.52
CA TYR A 206 -16.26 10.06 -30.89
C TYR A 206 -17.74 10.21 -31.20
N GLN A 207 -18.19 11.34 -31.78
CA GLN A 207 -19.61 11.65 -31.96
C GLN A 207 -20.33 10.71 -32.92
N ASP A 208 -19.65 10.26 -33.99
CA ASP A 208 -20.24 9.41 -35.04
C ASP A 208 -19.61 8.00 -35.11
N LYS A 209 -18.88 7.60 -34.07
CA LYS A 209 -18.23 6.29 -34.06
C LYS A 209 -19.24 5.16 -33.85
N LYS A 210 -19.28 4.23 -34.78
CA LYS A 210 -19.98 2.95 -34.64
C LYS A 210 -19.26 1.95 -33.73
N GLN A 211 -18.01 2.22 -33.35
CA GLN A 211 -17.24 1.39 -32.44
C GLN A 211 -16.54 2.24 -31.39
N ILE A 212 -16.72 1.88 -30.12
CA ILE A 212 -16.04 2.48 -28.95
C ILE A 212 -15.11 1.42 -28.35
N LYS A 213 -13.85 1.81 -28.09
CA LYS A 213 -12.89 0.99 -27.33
C LYS A 213 -12.83 1.49 -25.90
N LEU A 214 -13.11 0.61 -24.93
CA LEU A 214 -13.07 0.93 -23.50
C LEU A 214 -11.99 0.08 -22.83
N ALA A 215 -10.98 0.73 -22.27
CA ALA A 215 -9.99 0.07 -21.43
C ALA A 215 -10.53 -0.04 -20.00
N VAL A 216 -10.53 -1.27 -19.46
CA VAL A 216 -11.08 -1.56 -18.13
C VAL A 216 -10.04 -2.31 -17.30
N TYR A 217 -9.72 -1.77 -16.13
CA TYR A 217 -8.90 -2.49 -15.18
C TYR A 217 -9.77 -3.35 -14.27
N THR A 218 -9.61 -4.68 -14.36
CA THR A 218 -10.29 -5.64 -13.48
C THR A 218 -9.25 -6.46 -12.72
N LYS A 219 -9.43 -6.58 -11.40
CA LYS A 219 -8.60 -7.41 -10.55
C LYS A 219 -9.49 -8.40 -9.80
N TRP A 220 -9.70 -9.58 -10.38
CA TRP A 220 -10.58 -10.62 -9.83
C TRP A 220 -10.15 -11.11 -8.44
N SER A 221 -8.84 -11.12 -8.16
CA SER A 221 -8.29 -11.46 -6.84
C SER A 221 -8.52 -10.41 -5.76
N SER A 222 -9.21 -9.31 -6.07
CA SER A 222 -9.44 -8.21 -5.11
C SER A 222 -10.92 -7.84 -5.06
N PRO A 223 -11.73 -8.48 -4.18
CA PRO A 223 -13.18 -8.23 -4.08
C PRO A 223 -13.54 -6.76 -3.85
N ARG A 224 -12.71 -6.01 -3.11
CA ARG A 224 -12.91 -4.56 -2.87
C ARG A 224 -12.92 -3.71 -4.14
N ARG A 225 -12.41 -4.21 -5.26
CA ARG A 225 -12.43 -3.55 -6.57
C ARG A 225 -13.67 -3.91 -7.39
N ALA A 226 -14.60 -4.62 -6.78
CA ALA A 226 -15.91 -4.97 -7.33
C ALA A 226 -15.88 -5.56 -8.77
N PRO A 227 -15.03 -6.55 -9.09
CA PRO A 227 -14.88 -7.06 -10.45
C PRO A 227 -16.18 -7.64 -11.02
N VAL A 228 -17.01 -8.26 -10.18
CA VAL A 228 -18.33 -8.78 -10.58
C VAL A 228 -19.26 -7.65 -10.98
N THR A 229 -19.34 -6.59 -10.18
CA THR A 229 -20.17 -5.40 -10.49
C THR A 229 -19.70 -4.73 -11.78
N ILE A 230 -18.39 -4.60 -11.96
CA ILE A 230 -17.82 -4.07 -13.22
C ILE A 230 -18.28 -4.90 -14.40
N GLN A 231 -18.21 -6.24 -14.33
CA GLN A 231 -18.66 -7.11 -15.41
C GLN A 231 -20.12 -6.92 -15.75
N ILE A 232 -21.00 -6.87 -14.74
CA ILE A 232 -22.45 -6.64 -14.92
C ILE A 232 -22.70 -5.30 -15.63
N VAL A 233 -22.03 -4.23 -15.17
CA VAL A 233 -22.16 -2.90 -15.78
C VAL A 233 -21.70 -2.91 -17.23
N LEU A 234 -20.58 -3.56 -17.52
CA LEU A 234 -20.05 -3.63 -18.90
C LEU A 234 -20.98 -4.38 -19.85
N GLU A 235 -21.59 -5.48 -19.41
CA GLU A 235 -22.57 -6.21 -20.23
C GLU A 235 -23.82 -5.37 -20.49
N ASN A 236 -24.34 -4.68 -19.49
CA ASN A 236 -25.46 -3.75 -19.66
C ASN A 236 -25.12 -2.60 -20.62
N CYS A 237 -23.93 -2.01 -20.47
CA CYS A 237 -23.46 -0.97 -21.40
C CYS A 237 -23.37 -1.50 -22.85
N ARG A 238 -22.87 -2.73 -23.04
CA ARG A 238 -22.80 -3.36 -24.34
C ARG A 238 -24.17 -3.51 -24.98
N HIS A 239 -25.17 -3.99 -24.23
CA HIS A 239 -26.56 -4.10 -24.69
C HIS A 239 -27.16 -2.75 -25.08
N LEU A 240 -27.03 -1.74 -24.24
CA LEU A 240 -27.56 -0.39 -24.48
C LEU A 240 -26.92 0.28 -25.71
N LEU A 241 -25.61 0.12 -25.89
CA LEU A 241 -24.88 0.70 -27.01
C LEU A 241 -25.22 -0.03 -28.31
N ARG A 242 -25.35 -1.36 -28.28
CA ARG A 242 -25.74 -2.16 -29.43
C ARG A 242 -27.12 -1.77 -29.95
N ALA A 243 -28.09 -1.47 -29.06
CA ALA A 243 -29.42 -0.97 -29.43
C ALA A 243 -29.35 0.39 -30.16
N LYS A 244 -28.27 1.15 -29.97
CA LYS A 244 -27.98 2.41 -30.68
C LYS A 244 -27.07 2.23 -31.89
N GLY A 245 -26.81 1.00 -32.34
CA GLY A 245 -25.91 0.69 -33.45
C GLY A 245 -24.42 0.91 -33.15
N ILE A 246 -24.04 0.97 -31.89
CA ILE A 246 -22.66 1.18 -31.46
C ILE A 246 -22.09 -0.13 -30.90
N ASP A 247 -20.95 -0.55 -31.42
CA ASP A 247 -20.18 -1.70 -30.90
C ASP A 247 -19.23 -1.27 -29.80
N LEU A 248 -19.31 -1.91 -28.62
CA LEU A 248 -18.42 -1.69 -27.50
C LEU A 248 -17.35 -2.77 -27.43
N LYS A 249 -16.12 -2.42 -27.83
CA LYS A 249 -14.95 -3.27 -27.67
C LYS A 249 -14.30 -3.03 -26.30
N ILE A 250 -14.36 -4.03 -25.41
CA ILE A 250 -13.77 -3.98 -24.08
C ILE A 250 -12.33 -4.51 -24.16
N LEU A 251 -11.38 -3.74 -23.67
CA LEU A 251 -9.97 -4.09 -23.51
C LEU A 251 -9.70 -4.26 -22.02
N THR A 252 -9.59 -5.49 -21.56
CA THR A 252 -9.35 -5.78 -20.16
C THR A 252 -7.87 -5.67 -19.85
N LEU A 253 -7.53 -4.76 -18.94
CA LEU A 253 -6.19 -4.67 -18.37
C LEU A 253 -6.16 -5.58 -17.13
N VAL A 254 -5.55 -6.74 -17.26
CA VAL A 254 -5.37 -7.72 -16.16
C VAL A 254 -3.90 -7.79 -15.86
N ARG A 255 -3.52 -7.71 -14.58
CA ARG A 255 -2.19 -8.12 -14.16
C ARG A 255 -2.09 -9.62 -14.41
N SER A 256 -1.26 -10.07 -15.34
CA SER A 256 -0.94 -11.49 -15.45
C SER A 256 -0.41 -11.96 -14.10
N GLN A 257 -1.11 -12.88 -13.45
CA GLN A 257 -0.48 -13.66 -12.39
C GLN A 257 0.61 -14.46 -13.10
N GLN A 258 1.86 -14.09 -12.90
CA GLN A 258 2.93 -15.04 -13.09
C GLN A 258 2.66 -16.13 -12.05
N THR A 259 2.25 -17.27 -12.55
CA THR A 259 2.26 -18.53 -11.79
C THR A 259 3.70 -18.75 -11.35
N LEU A 260 3.93 -18.62 -10.05
CA LEU A 260 5.14 -19.12 -9.42
C LEU A 260 5.12 -20.63 -9.42
#